data_c624f5f385d86787d93ac104fce9784c
#
_entry.id   c624f5f385d86787d93ac104fce9784c
#
_cell.length_a   1.000
_cell.length_b   1.000
_cell.length_c   1.000
_cell.angle_alpha   90.00
_cell.angle_beta   90.00
_cell.angle_gamma   90.00
#
_symmetry.space_group_name_H-M   'P 1'
#
loop_
_entity.id
_entity.type
_entity.pdbx_description
1 polymer ?
#
loop_
_entity_poly.entity_id
_entity_poly.type
_entity_poly.pdbx_seq_one_letter_code
_entity_poly.pdbx_strand_id
1 'polypeptide(L)'
;MAENGKNKPAVDNDGWTPMWEGKPKKPGGYLVTRVNPKMTTAAFFEDGKWWSDALHERMWPSYMIIAWKPMPAPYAGNAATFVPDVDLKAAVEVLKRRERDVERYAYIMEQVWKVDVSQDEDFQRVFNAFYRVRRDEEWRKIYFEMFEKVKQNPQSRFDRTLEELSVRVGTLEPSFVSKMLATVDINEPIWDANVLAMLGLKPCKKSGKYRPDDIYDCYNTINHWYYEFKKLPVAKKWIKAFDRALPKHQGISATKKIDFILWAGGEARIKTKR
;
A
#
# COMPACT_ATOMS: atom_id res chain seq x y z
N MET A 1 8.47 45.42 52.84
CA MET A 1 7.64 44.21 52.62
C MET A 1 7.90 43.73 51.19
N ALA A 2 8.67 42.68 51.06
CA ALA A 2 9.03 42.11 49.75
C ALA A 2 8.05 40.99 49.40
N GLU A 3 7.34 41.12 48.29
CA GLU A 3 6.45 40.10 47.79
C GLU A 3 7.23 38.93 47.18
N ASN A 4 7.06 37.79 47.80
CA ASN A 4 7.53 36.51 47.32
C ASN A 4 6.82 36.14 46.02
N GLY A 5 7.41 36.43 44.89
CA GLY A 5 7.03 35.80 43.59
C GLY A 5 7.35 34.31 43.62
N LYS A 6 6.40 33.50 44.00
CA LYS A 6 6.51 32.05 43.86
C LYS A 6 6.63 31.70 42.36
N ASN A 7 7.84 31.39 41.93
CA ASN A 7 8.06 30.68 40.65
C ASN A 7 7.24 29.37 40.68
N LYS A 8 6.11 29.36 40.02
CA LYS A 8 5.48 28.09 39.63
C LYS A 8 6.48 27.37 38.73
N PRO A 9 6.80 26.09 38.99
CA PRO A 9 7.61 25.33 38.07
C PRO A 9 6.89 25.34 36.70
N ALA A 10 7.62 25.71 35.66
CA ALA A 10 7.13 25.61 34.30
C ALA A 10 6.72 24.16 34.09
N VAL A 11 5.44 23.92 33.89
CA VAL A 11 4.95 22.60 33.48
C VAL A 11 5.57 22.38 32.10
N ASP A 12 6.42 21.37 32.00
CA ASP A 12 6.95 20.94 30.70
C ASP A 12 5.77 20.46 29.86
N ASN A 13 5.31 21.30 28.97
CA ASN A 13 4.18 21.03 28.08
C ASN A 13 4.57 20.20 26.88
N ASP A 14 5.75 19.58 26.86
CA ASP A 14 6.22 18.74 25.75
C ASP A 14 6.07 19.44 24.38
N GLY A 15 6.41 20.76 24.36
CA GLY A 15 6.31 21.62 23.18
C GLY A 15 4.88 22.03 22.77
N TRP A 16 3.88 21.74 23.60
CA TRP A 16 2.50 22.20 23.37
C TRP A 16 2.34 23.67 23.73
N THR A 17 1.69 24.42 22.85
CA THR A 17 1.26 25.80 23.07
C THR A 17 -0.25 25.82 23.32
N PRO A 18 -0.71 26.22 24.50
CA PRO A 18 -2.12 26.44 24.76
C PRO A 18 -2.72 27.53 23.86
N MET A 19 -3.96 27.36 23.43
CA MET A 19 -4.62 28.33 22.55
C MET A 19 -4.76 29.72 23.13
N TRP A 20 -4.78 29.88 24.48
CA TRP A 20 -4.81 31.19 25.15
C TRP A 20 -3.46 31.93 25.11
N GLU A 21 -2.35 31.23 24.79
CA GLU A 21 -1.03 31.85 24.60
C GLU A 21 -0.82 32.32 23.16
N GLY A 22 -1.67 31.86 22.23
CA GLY A 22 -1.68 32.28 20.84
C GLY A 22 -1.89 31.18 19.83
N LYS A 23 -2.03 31.59 18.58
CA LYS A 23 -2.14 30.73 17.41
C LYS A 23 -0.79 30.58 16.70
N PRO A 24 -0.62 29.59 15.84
CA PRO A 24 0.57 29.48 14.98
C PRO A 24 0.80 30.78 14.18
N LYS A 25 2.07 31.15 14.03
CA LYS A 25 2.47 32.32 13.24
C LYS A 25 2.66 32.01 11.75
N LYS A 26 2.74 30.72 11.39
CA LYS A 26 2.96 30.28 10.00
C LYS A 26 1.87 29.30 9.59
N PRO A 27 1.45 29.33 8.30
CA PRO A 27 0.60 28.26 7.77
C PRO A 27 1.33 26.92 7.81
N GLY A 28 0.58 25.82 7.95
CA GLY A 28 1.17 24.49 7.93
C GLY A 28 0.42 23.46 8.75
N GLY A 29 0.97 22.25 8.78
CA GLY A 29 0.46 21.14 9.56
C GLY A 29 0.90 21.24 11.03
N TYR A 30 -0.04 20.96 11.93
CA TYR A 30 0.16 20.99 13.38
C TYR A 30 -0.52 19.78 14.01
N LEU A 31 0.02 19.32 15.16
CA LEU A 31 -0.75 18.49 16.07
C LEU A 31 -1.61 19.39 16.93
N VAL A 32 -2.88 19.04 17.09
CA VAL A 32 -3.81 19.78 17.95
C VAL A 32 -4.50 18.85 18.94
N THR A 33 -4.70 19.35 20.17
CA THR A 33 -5.59 18.70 21.13
C THR A 33 -6.96 19.37 21.06
N ARG A 34 -7.99 18.59 20.82
CA ARG A 34 -9.38 19.04 20.70
C ARG A 34 -10.21 18.70 21.92
N VAL A 35 -11.29 19.47 22.14
CA VAL A 35 -12.40 19.10 23.04
C VAL A 35 -13.48 18.33 22.26
N ASN A 36 -14.21 17.48 22.95
CA ASN A 36 -15.38 16.73 22.47
C ASN A 36 -15.25 15.97 21.15
N PRO A 37 -14.64 14.79 21.15
CA PRO A 37 -13.97 14.16 22.29
C PRO A 37 -12.58 14.78 22.51
N LYS A 38 -12.05 14.69 23.73
CA LYS A 38 -10.66 15.13 24.01
C LYS A 38 -9.70 14.16 23.32
N MET A 39 -9.08 14.61 22.25
CA MET A 39 -8.17 13.81 21.46
C MET A 39 -7.10 14.67 20.79
N THR A 40 -5.96 14.07 20.53
CA THR A 40 -4.90 14.66 19.70
C THR A 40 -5.05 14.18 18.26
N THR A 41 -4.99 15.12 17.32
CA THR A 41 -5.08 14.81 15.87
C THR A 41 -4.23 15.80 15.09
N ALA A 42 -3.96 15.50 13.82
CA ALA A 42 -3.38 16.45 12.89
C ALA A 42 -4.43 17.50 12.49
N ALA A 43 -3.97 18.72 12.22
CA ALA A 43 -4.76 19.81 11.67
C ALA A 43 -3.88 20.69 10.78
N PHE A 44 -4.48 21.40 9.85
CA PHE A 44 -3.81 22.41 9.04
C PHE A 44 -4.24 23.81 9.49
N PHE A 45 -3.29 24.72 9.63
CA PHE A 45 -3.55 26.11 10.01
C PHE A 45 -3.17 27.02 8.85
N GLU A 46 -4.11 27.86 8.42
CA GLU A 46 -3.90 28.86 7.38
C GLU A 46 -4.90 30.01 7.56
N ASP A 47 -4.47 31.23 7.29
CA ASP A 47 -5.28 32.46 7.38
C ASP A 47 -6.04 32.63 8.71
N GLY A 48 -5.39 32.25 9.80
CA GLY A 48 -5.98 32.36 11.13
C GLY A 48 -7.05 31.29 11.45
N LYS A 49 -7.26 30.32 10.56
CA LYS A 49 -8.27 29.27 10.67
C LYS A 49 -7.62 27.89 10.79
N TRP A 50 -8.36 26.99 11.44
CA TRP A 50 -7.99 25.58 11.54
C TRP A 50 -8.81 24.72 10.61
N TRP A 51 -8.15 23.79 9.93
CA TRP A 51 -8.74 22.87 8.96
C TRP A 51 -8.45 21.42 9.34
N SER A 52 -9.32 20.49 8.94
CA SER A 52 -9.10 19.06 9.19
C SER A 52 -7.86 18.52 8.48
N ASP A 53 -7.50 19.14 7.36
CA ASP A 53 -6.43 18.72 6.44
C ASP A 53 -5.97 19.88 5.56
N ALA A 54 -4.94 19.65 4.75
CA ALA A 54 -4.39 20.65 3.83
C ALA A 54 -5.29 20.95 2.61
N LEU A 55 -6.34 20.17 2.38
CA LEU A 55 -7.31 20.39 1.30
C LEU A 55 -8.48 21.29 1.73
N HIS A 56 -8.49 21.71 2.99
CA HIS A 56 -9.52 22.56 3.60
C HIS A 56 -10.94 21.98 3.56
N GLU A 57 -11.05 20.64 3.61
CA GLU A 57 -12.34 19.95 3.52
C GLU A 57 -13.31 20.33 4.66
N ARG A 58 -12.77 20.54 5.85
CA ARG A 58 -13.58 20.89 7.03
C ARG A 58 -12.88 21.89 7.93
N MET A 59 -13.49 23.06 8.13
CA MET A 59 -13.02 24.07 9.07
C MET A 59 -13.40 23.66 10.51
N TRP A 60 -12.42 23.81 11.43
CA TRP A 60 -12.65 23.60 12.85
C TRP A 60 -12.72 24.95 13.57
N PRO A 61 -13.81 25.21 14.31
CA PRO A 61 -13.88 26.39 15.15
C PRO A 61 -12.72 26.41 16.16
N SER A 62 -12.10 27.57 16.35
CA SER A 62 -10.94 27.72 17.25
C SER A 62 -11.22 27.30 18.68
N TYR A 63 -12.45 27.42 19.16
CA TYR A 63 -12.84 26.99 20.51
C TYR A 63 -12.77 25.47 20.72
N MET A 64 -12.72 24.69 19.63
CA MET A 64 -12.54 23.24 19.72
C MET A 64 -11.08 22.83 19.93
N ILE A 65 -10.14 23.75 19.72
CA ILE A 65 -8.71 23.49 19.89
C ILE A 65 -8.27 24.06 21.23
N ILE A 66 -7.70 23.24 22.10
CA ILE A 66 -7.21 23.69 23.41
C ILE A 66 -5.70 23.92 23.45
N ALA A 67 -4.96 23.18 22.63
CA ALA A 67 -3.51 23.35 22.50
C ALA A 67 -3.06 22.89 21.12
N TRP A 68 -1.92 23.38 20.66
CA TRP A 68 -1.28 22.98 19.42
C TRP A 68 0.24 22.87 19.59
N LYS A 69 0.90 22.09 18.76
CA LYS A 69 2.35 22.10 18.56
C LYS A 69 2.68 21.83 17.08
N PRO A 70 3.87 22.29 16.61
CA PRO A 70 4.30 21.95 15.26
C PRO A 70 4.25 20.45 15.03
N MET A 71 3.91 20.02 13.80
CA MET A 71 4.09 18.63 13.42
C MET A 71 5.57 18.29 13.65
N PRO A 72 5.85 17.14 14.28
CA PRO A 72 7.22 16.66 14.33
C PRO A 72 7.74 16.54 12.90
N ALA A 73 9.02 16.86 12.71
CA ALA A 73 9.64 16.58 11.42
C ALA A 73 9.36 15.12 11.07
N PRO A 74 9.07 14.82 9.77
CA PRO A 74 8.99 13.44 9.35
C PRO A 74 10.22 12.71 9.86
N TYR A 75 10.02 11.48 10.31
CA TYR A 75 11.12 10.65 10.81
C TYR A 75 12.27 10.68 9.79
N ALA A 76 13.31 11.46 10.12
CA ALA A 76 14.50 11.61 9.27
C ALA A 76 15.53 10.50 9.51
N GLY A 77 15.22 9.57 10.43
CA GLY A 77 16.00 8.36 10.57
C GLY A 77 15.92 7.57 9.28
N ASN A 78 17.05 7.04 8.86
CA ASN A 78 17.08 5.94 7.90
C ASN A 78 16.30 4.77 8.53
N ALA A 79 14.98 4.79 8.43
CA ALA A 79 14.24 3.56 8.42
C ALA A 79 14.79 2.83 7.19
N ALA A 80 15.89 2.08 7.43
CA ALA A 80 16.47 1.28 6.38
C ALA A 80 15.33 0.45 5.84
N THR A 81 14.96 0.69 4.59
CA THR A 81 13.88 -0.08 3.96
C THR A 81 14.25 -1.53 4.16
N PHE A 82 13.36 -2.27 4.79
CA PHE A 82 13.59 -3.69 5.06
C PHE A 82 13.98 -4.39 3.75
N VAL A 83 15.12 -5.04 3.74
CA VAL A 83 15.59 -5.84 2.61
C VAL A 83 15.30 -7.30 2.93
N PRO A 84 14.36 -7.93 2.21
CA PRO A 84 14.07 -9.35 2.41
C PRO A 84 15.32 -10.19 2.14
N ASP A 85 15.54 -11.19 2.99
CA ASP A 85 16.58 -12.18 2.75
C ASP A 85 16.14 -13.13 1.63
N VAL A 86 16.55 -12.83 0.40
CA VAL A 86 16.28 -13.60 -0.81
C VAL A 86 17.58 -14.22 -1.30
N ASP A 87 17.62 -15.55 -1.38
CA ASP A 87 18.62 -16.21 -2.21
C ASP A 87 18.33 -15.91 -3.69
N LEU A 88 18.98 -14.87 -4.19
CA LEU A 88 18.74 -14.36 -5.55
C LEU A 88 19.09 -15.43 -6.62
N LYS A 89 20.08 -16.28 -6.37
CA LYS A 89 20.47 -17.35 -7.29
C LYS A 89 19.37 -18.41 -7.36
N ALA A 90 18.88 -18.88 -6.20
CA ALA A 90 17.78 -19.82 -6.14
C ALA A 90 16.49 -19.25 -6.74
N ALA A 91 16.17 -17.98 -6.46
CA ALA A 91 15.00 -17.32 -7.04
C ALA A 91 15.08 -17.25 -8.57
N VAL A 92 16.23 -16.89 -9.13
CA VAL A 92 16.44 -16.86 -10.58
C VAL A 92 16.27 -18.25 -11.20
N GLU A 93 16.77 -19.30 -10.59
CA GLU A 93 16.58 -20.68 -11.10
C GLU A 93 15.10 -21.13 -11.02
N VAL A 94 14.35 -20.67 -10.02
CA VAL A 94 12.89 -20.86 -10.02
C VAL A 94 12.23 -20.15 -11.18
N LEU A 95 12.60 -18.90 -11.45
CA LEU A 95 12.03 -18.11 -12.56
C LEU A 95 12.29 -18.73 -13.91
N LYS A 96 13.51 -19.21 -14.19
CA LYS A 96 13.84 -19.91 -15.42
C LYS A 96 12.95 -21.15 -15.65
N ARG A 97 12.75 -21.95 -14.60
CA ARG A 97 11.83 -23.12 -14.66
C ARG A 97 10.36 -22.71 -14.82
N ARG A 98 10.03 -21.49 -14.45
CA ARG A 98 8.68 -20.92 -14.52
C ARG A 98 8.53 -19.86 -15.62
N GLU A 99 9.43 -19.84 -16.63
CA GLU A 99 9.41 -18.84 -17.71
C GLU A 99 8.02 -18.75 -18.37
N ARG A 100 7.33 -19.91 -18.52
CA ARG A 100 5.95 -19.94 -19.02
C ARG A 100 4.98 -19.08 -18.20
N ASP A 101 5.19 -18.91 -16.90
CA ASP A 101 4.35 -18.01 -16.08
C ASP A 101 4.68 -16.54 -16.37
N VAL A 102 5.93 -16.23 -16.67
CA VAL A 102 6.35 -14.88 -17.11
C VAL A 102 5.79 -14.57 -18.51
N GLU A 103 5.77 -15.56 -19.43
CA GLU A 103 5.13 -15.44 -20.75
C GLU A 103 3.64 -15.15 -20.63
N ARG A 104 2.93 -15.86 -19.74
CA ARG A 104 1.50 -15.61 -19.46
C ARG A 104 1.28 -14.19 -18.96
N TYR A 105 2.12 -13.72 -18.05
CA TYR A 105 2.05 -12.33 -17.59
C TYR A 105 2.26 -11.34 -18.73
N ALA A 106 3.28 -11.55 -19.57
CA ALA A 106 3.52 -10.71 -20.73
C ALA A 106 2.31 -10.65 -21.68
N TYR A 107 1.69 -11.81 -21.94
CA TYR A 107 0.44 -11.88 -22.71
C TYR A 107 -0.70 -11.08 -22.07
N ILE A 108 -0.91 -11.22 -20.75
CA ILE A 108 -1.95 -10.48 -20.03
C ILE A 108 -1.74 -8.97 -20.20
N MET A 109 -0.50 -8.50 -20.00
CA MET A 109 -0.17 -7.08 -20.10
C MET A 109 -0.28 -6.55 -21.53
N GLU A 110 -0.06 -7.39 -22.54
CA GLU A 110 -0.23 -7.04 -23.95
C GLU A 110 -1.72 -6.94 -24.32
N GLN A 111 -2.56 -7.82 -23.79
CA GLN A 111 -3.95 -7.94 -24.20
C GLN A 111 -4.91 -7.07 -23.38
N VAL A 112 -4.61 -6.75 -22.11
CA VAL A 112 -5.55 -6.08 -21.21
C VAL A 112 -6.18 -4.82 -21.80
N TRP A 113 -5.43 -4.06 -22.61
CA TRP A 113 -5.92 -2.83 -23.23
C TRP A 113 -6.48 -3.02 -24.64
N LYS A 114 -6.40 -4.24 -25.21
CA LYS A 114 -6.86 -4.54 -26.57
C LYS A 114 -8.24 -5.19 -26.60
N VAL A 115 -8.65 -5.82 -25.49
CA VAL A 115 -9.88 -6.60 -25.41
C VAL A 115 -10.80 -6.12 -24.30
N ASP A 116 -12.08 -6.43 -24.38
CA ASP A 116 -12.99 -6.36 -23.22
C ASP A 116 -12.74 -7.58 -22.34
N VAL A 117 -12.09 -7.36 -21.17
CA VAL A 117 -11.70 -8.47 -20.29
C VAL A 117 -12.89 -9.20 -19.68
N SER A 118 -14.08 -8.58 -19.69
CA SER A 118 -15.32 -9.23 -19.21
C SER A 118 -15.90 -10.23 -20.22
N GLN A 119 -15.49 -10.12 -21.51
CA GLN A 119 -16.03 -10.93 -22.60
C GLN A 119 -14.98 -11.86 -23.23
N ASP A 120 -13.69 -11.51 -23.18
CA ASP A 120 -12.64 -12.26 -23.84
C ASP A 120 -12.23 -13.51 -23.04
N GLU A 121 -12.69 -14.67 -23.50
CA GLU A 121 -12.44 -15.96 -22.84
C GLU A 121 -10.95 -16.35 -22.85
N ASP A 122 -10.21 -15.99 -23.88
CA ASP A 122 -8.77 -16.30 -23.97
C ASP A 122 -7.97 -15.50 -22.94
N PHE A 123 -8.27 -14.22 -22.81
CA PHE A 123 -7.70 -13.39 -21.75
C PHE A 123 -8.03 -13.98 -20.38
N GLN A 124 -9.30 -14.27 -20.10
CA GLN A 124 -9.75 -14.83 -18.83
C GLN A 124 -9.08 -16.17 -18.52
N ARG A 125 -8.95 -17.03 -19.50
CA ARG A 125 -8.28 -18.34 -19.37
C ARG A 125 -6.82 -18.19 -18.99
N VAL A 126 -6.08 -17.31 -19.67
CA VAL A 126 -4.66 -17.05 -19.37
C VAL A 126 -4.49 -16.37 -18.02
N PHE A 127 -5.32 -15.39 -17.71
CA PHE A 127 -5.33 -14.70 -16.41
C PHE A 127 -5.61 -15.66 -15.25
N ASN A 128 -6.64 -16.50 -15.38
CA ASN A 128 -7.01 -17.49 -14.37
C ASN A 128 -5.90 -18.53 -14.17
N ALA A 129 -5.24 -18.97 -15.25
CA ALA A 129 -4.12 -19.89 -15.18
C ALA A 129 -2.89 -19.28 -14.48
N PHE A 130 -2.55 -18.03 -14.79
CA PHE A 130 -1.41 -17.33 -14.20
C PHE A 130 -1.62 -17.05 -12.71
N TYR A 131 -2.78 -16.46 -12.36
CA TYR A 131 -3.10 -16.10 -10.99
C TYR A 131 -3.74 -17.21 -10.15
N ARG A 132 -3.92 -18.40 -10.75
CA ARG A 132 -4.52 -19.60 -10.12
C ARG A 132 -5.90 -19.29 -9.52
N VAL A 133 -6.75 -18.62 -10.29
CA VAL A 133 -8.11 -18.28 -9.88
C VAL A 133 -8.95 -19.57 -9.83
N ARG A 134 -9.24 -20.04 -8.60
CA ARG A 134 -10.02 -21.27 -8.33
C ARG A 134 -11.37 -20.87 -7.74
N ARG A 135 -12.18 -20.20 -8.54
CA ARG A 135 -13.52 -19.74 -8.22
C ARG A 135 -14.52 -20.30 -9.23
N ASP A 136 -15.79 -20.40 -8.85
CA ASP A 136 -16.87 -20.78 -9.75
C ASP A 136 -17.07 -19.75 -10.87
N GLU A 137 -17.96 -20.09 -11.79
CA GLU A 137 -18.22 -19.28 -12.98
C GLU A 137 -18.91 -17.95 -12.62
N GLU A 138 -19.88 -17.98 -11.70
CA GLU A 138 -20.61 -16.79 -11.28
C GLU A 138 -19.67 -15.76 -10.62
N TRP A 139 -18.80 -16.22 -9.73
CA TRP A 139 -17.79 -15.37 -9.11
C TRP A 139 -16.84 -14.77 -10.15
N ARG A 140 -16.37 -15.59 -11.11
CA ARG A 140 -15.46 -15.12 -12.17
C ARG A 140 -16.13 -14.08 -13.07
N LYS A 141 -17.42 -14.26 -13.42
CA LYS A 141 -18.18 -13.29 -14.18
C LYS A 141 -18.20 -11.93 -13.46
N ILE A 142 -18.59 -11.90 -12.17
CA ILE A 142 -18.60 -10.69 -11.35
C ILE A 142 -17.21 -10.04 -11.31
N TYR A 143 -16.16 -10.85 -11.15
CA TYR A 143 -14.78 -10.38 -11.07
C TYR A 143 -14.32 -9.71 -12.37
N PHE A 144 -14.56 -10.30 -13.52
CA PHE A 144 -14.13 -9.75 -14.80
C PHE A 144 -14.98 -8.55 -15.26
N GLU A 145 -16.27 -8.50 -14.91
CA GLU A 145 -17.07 -7.28 -15.07
C GLU A 145 -16.51 -6.12 -14.25
N MET A 146 -16.12 -6.39 -13.00
CA MET A 146 -15.48 -5.39 -12.14
C MET A 146 -14.12 -4.98 -12.68
N PHE A 147 -13.37 -5.94 -13.23
CA PHE A 147 -12.06 -5.67 -13.83
C PHE A 147 -12.18 -4.72 -15.03
N GLU A 148 -13.14 -4.96 -15.93
CA GLU A 148 -13.40 -4.06 -17.06
C GLU A 148 -13.76 -2.64 -16.58
N LYS A 149 -14.61 -2.53 -15.54
CA LYS A 149 -14.95 -1.25 -14.92
C LYS A 149 -13.72 -0.52 -14.36
N VAL A 150 -12.83 -1.24 -13.65
CA VAL A 150 -11.58 -0.70 -13.11
C VAL A 150 -10.65 -0.23 -14.22
N LYS A 151 -10.54 -1.00 -15.31
CA LYS A 151 -9.77 -0.64 -16.50
C LYS A 151 -10.25 0.67 -17.12
N GLN A 152 -11.56 0.90 -17.17
CA GLN A 152 -12.15 2.14 -17.69
C GLN A 152 -12.03 3.33 -16.73
N ASN A 153 -11.66 3.10 -15.46
CA ASN A 153 -11.46 4.13 -14.46
C ASN A 153 -10.04 4.07 -13.87
N PRO A 154 -9.07 4.77 -14.48
CA PRO A 154 -7.66 4.74 -14.03
C PRO A 154 -7.44 5.32 -12.62
N GLN A 155 -8.44 5.97 -12.04
CA GLN A 155 -8.43 6.50 -10.67
C GLN A 155 -8.95 5.48 -9.64
N SER A 156 -9.18 4.22 -10.05
CA SER A 156 -9.64 3.18 -9.15
C SER A 156 -8.64 2.93 -8.03
N ARG A 157 -9.12 2.96 -6.79
CA ARG A 157 -8.32 2.78 -5.58
C ARG A 157 -8.59 1.42 -4.97
N PHE A 158 -7.58 0.87 -4.34
CA PHE A 158 -7.65 -0.46 -3.72
C PHE A 158 -8.78 -0.60 -2.70
N ASP A 159 -8.93 0.40 -1.80
CA ASP A 159 -9.97 0.41 -0.77
C ASP A 159 -11.37 0.34 -1.37
N ARG A 160 -11.69 1.25 -2.29
CA ARG A 160 -13.01 1.31 -2.95
C ARG A 160 -13.29 0.08 -3.80
N THR A 161 -12.30 -0.40 -4.53
CA THR A 161 -12.44 -1.59 -5.37
C THR A 161 -12.68 -2.83 -4.51
N LEU A 162 -12.00 -2.93 -3.35
CA LEU A 162 -12.19 -4.03 -2.41
C LEU A 162 -13.60 -4.02 -1.80
N GLU A 163 -14.07 -2.85 -1.38
CA GLU A 163 -15.43 -2.69 -0.84
C GLU A 163 -16.48 -3.05 -1.88
N GLU A 164 -16.38 -2.51 -3.09
CA GLU A 164 -17.35 -2.77 -4.16
C GLU A 164 -17.38 -4.25 -4.55
N LEU A 165 -16.22 -4.89 -4.73
CA LEU A 165 -16.16 -6.31 -5.03
C LEU A 165 -16.75 -7.13 -3.87
N SER A 166 -16.45 -6.78 -2.62
CA SER A 166 -16.93 -7.51 -1.44
C SER A 166 -18.45 -7.50 -1.31
N VAL A 167 -19.09 -6.40 -1.68
CA VAL A 167 -20.56 -6.30 -1.71
C VAL A 167 -21.16 -7.28 -2.74
N ARG A 168 -20.50 -7.46 -3.88
CA ARG A 168 -21.00 -8.33 -4.96
C ARG A 168 -20.74 -9.82 -4.71
N VAL A 169 -19.60 -10.16 -4.09
CA VAL A 169 -19.19 -11.57 -3.90
C VAL A 169 -19.31 -12.07 -2.45
N GLY A 170 -19.69 -11.21 -1.51
CA GLY A 170 -19.91 -11.56 -0.10
C GLY A 170 -18.65 -11.78 0.73
N THR A 171 -17.45 -11.57 0.15
CA THR A 171 -16.16 -11.81 0.82
C THR A 171 -15.13 -10.74 0.48
N LEU A 172 -14.21 -10.45 1.42
CA LEU A 172 -13.08 -9.56 1.17
C LEU A 172 -11.99 -10.31 0.40
N GLU A 173 -11.66 -9.82 -0.80
CA GLU A 173 -10.77 -10.48 -1.76
C GLU A 173 -9.53 -9.62 -2.09
N PRO A 174 -8.68 -9.27 -1.11
CA PRO A 174 -7.56 -8.32 -1.31
C PRO A 174 -6.57 -8.82 -2.37
N SER A 175 -6.33 -10.13 -2.43
CA SER A 175 -5.43 -10.72 -3.41
C SER A 175 -5.95 -10.58 -4.83
N PHE A 176 -7.26 -10.70 -5.05
CA PHE A 176 -7.83 -10.57 -6.38
C PHE A 176 -7.96 -9.11 -6.81
N VAL A 177 -8.30 -8.21 -5.89
CA VAL A 177 -8.33 -6.77 -6.16
C VAL A 177 -6.95 -6.25 -6.51
N SER A 178 -5.92 -6.62 -5.76
CA SER A 178 -4.54 -6.18 -6.08
C SER A 178 -4.04 -6.69 -7.43
N LYS A 179 -4.43 -7.90 -7.85
CA LYS A 179 -4.10 -8.44 -9.17
C LYS A 179 -4.77 -7.66 -10.30
N MET A 180 -6.03 -7.29 -10.11
CA MET A 180 -6.78 -6.45 -11.04
C MET A 180 -6.09 -5.10 -11.21
N LEU A 181 -5.82 -4.40 -10.08
CA LEU A 181 -5.17 -3.09 -10.10
C LEU A 181 -3.76 -3.14 -10.69
N ALA A 182 -2.93 -4.13 -10.30
CA ALA A 182 -1.57 -4.31 -10.82
C ALA A 182 -1.52 -4.67 -12.31
N THR A 183 -2.65 -5.08 -12.90
CA THR A 183 -2.76 -5.32 -14.34
C THR A 183 -3.14 -4.03 -15.07
N VAL A 184 -3.85 -3.11 -14.40
CA VAL A 184 -4.22 -1.79 -14.96
C VAL A 184 -3.12 -0.76 -14.74
N ASP A 185 -2.50 -0.76 -13.56
CA ASP A 185 -1.33 0.08 -13.24
C ASP A 185 -0.12 -0.79 -12.90
N ILE A 186 0.89 -0.72 -13.75
CA ILE A 186 2.14 -1.49 -13.62
C ILE A 186 2.97 -1.14 -12.37
N ASN A 187 2.61 -0.07 -11.66
CA ASN A 187 3.27 0.34 -10.41
C ASN A 187 2.59 -0.25 -9.17
N GLU A 188 1.34 -0.67 -9.29
CA GLU A 188 0.60 -1.28 -8.19
C GLU A 188 1.19 -2.64 -7.80
N PRO A 189 1.43 -2.90 -6.51
CA PRO A 189 1.93 -4.19 -6.04
C PRO A 189 0.83 -5.23 -5.95
N ILE A 190 1.24 -6.50 -5.89
CA ILE A 190 0.32 -7.61 -5.70
C ILE A 190 0.33 -8.07 -4.25
N TRP A 191 -0.87 -8.25 -3.68
CA TRP A 191 -1.09 -8.97 -2.45
C TRP A 191 -0.99 -10.47 -2.72
N ASP A 192 0.19 -11.04 -2.52
CA ASP A 192 0.45 -12.47 -2.66
C ASP A 192 0.99 -13.06 -1.35
N ALA A 193 0.61 -14.29 -1.04
CA ALA A 193 1.00 -14.94 0.22
C ALA A 193 2.52 -15.09 0.36
N ASN A 194 3.24 -15.38 -0.75
CA ASN A 194 4.70 -15.48 -0.72
C ASN A 194 5.34 -14.10 -0.52
N VAL A 195 4.81 -13.06 -1.19
CA VAL A 195 5.26 -11.68 -1.03
C VAL A 195 5.07 -11.23 0.42
N LEU A 196 3.88 -11.43 0.98
CA LEU A 196 3.59 -11.11 2.39
C LEU A 196 4.56 -11.82 3.34
N ALA A 197 4.78 -13.12 3.13
CA ALA A 197 5.70 -13.91 3.96
C ALA A 197 7.15 -13.41 3.86
N MET A 198 7.59 -13.03 2.64
CA MET A 198 8.93 -12.49 2.41
C MET A 198 9.11 -11.11 3.04
N LEU A 199 8.06 -10.30 3.10
CA LEU A 199 8.05 -8.99 3.76
C LEU A 199 7.80 -9.08 5.28
N GLY A 200 7.56 -10.28 5.82
CA GLY A 200 7.23 -10.46 7.24
C GLY A 200 5.85 -9.90 7.63
N LEU A 201 4.98 -9.65 6.64
CA LEU A 201 3.66 -9.08 6.85
C LEU A 201 2.64 -10.18 7.16
N LYS A 202 1.88 -9.99 8.23
CA LYS A 202 0.79 -10.87 8.64
C LYS A 202 -0.45 -10.02 8.93
N PRO A 203 -1.34 -9.83 7.95
CA PRO A 203 -2.56 -9.08 8.20
C PRO A 203 -3.37 -9.75 9.31
N CYS A 204 -3.86 -8.94 10.23
CA CYS A 204 -4.63 -9.42 11.37
C CYS A 204 -5.94 -10.06 10.93
N LYS A 205 -6.27 -11.21 11.52
CA LYS A 205 -7.57 -11.86 11.37
C LYS A 205 -8.24 -11.92 12.72
N LYS A 206 -9.43 -11.36 12.85
CA LYS A 206 -10.29 -11.53 14.02
C LYS A 206 -11.34 -12.60 13.71
N SER A 207 -11.39 -13.66 14.52
CA SER A 207 -12.29 -14.81 14.30
C SER A 207 -12.18 -15.40 12.88
N GLY A 208 -10.94 -15.51 12.36
CA GLY A 208 -10.67 -16.06 11.02
C GLY A 208 -10.97 -15.14 9.84
N LYS A 209 -11.56 -13.96 10.05
CA LYS A 209 -11.90 -12.99 9.01
C LYS A 209 -10.98 -11.77 9.06
N TYR A 210 -10.66 -11.22 7.90
CA TYR A 210 -9.97 -9.94 7.80
C TYR A 210 -10.91 -8.80 8.18
N ARG A 211 -10.35 -7.74 8.77
CA ARG A 211 -11.02 -6.45 8.88
C ARG A 211 -10.55 -5.57 7.71
N PRO A 212 -11.43 -4.74 7.12
CA PRO A 212 -11.06 -3.84 6.04
C PRO A 212 -9.84 -2.97 6.36
N ASP A 213 -9.81 -2.35 7.54
CA ASP A 213 -8.71 -1.47 7.97
C ASP A 213 -7.36 -2.20 8.02
N ASP A 214 -7.32 -3.44 8.55
CA ASP A 214 -6.08 -4.23 8.60
C ASP A 214 -5.58 -4.60 7.18
N ILE A 215 -6.50 -4.78 6.23
CA ILE A 215 -6.17 -5.01 4.83
C ILE A 215 -5.60 -3.74 4.21
N TYR A 216 -6.24 -2.58 4.44
CA TYR A 216 -5.79 -1.30 3.90
C TYR A 216 -4.41 -0.93 4.42
N ASP A 217 -4.18 -1.04 5.72
CA ASP A 217 -2.89 -0.78 6.34
C ASP A 217 -1.80 -1.69 5.80
N CYS A 218 -2.11 -2.99 5.65
CA CYS A 218 -1.18 -3.95 5.09
C CYS A 218 -0.86 -3.64 3.61
N TYR A 219 -1.87 -3.31 2.80
CA TYR A 219 -1.66 -2.97 1.38
C TYR A 219 -0.87 -1.67 1.21
N ASN A 220 -1.17 -0.65 2.01
CA ASN A 220 -0.40 0.59 2.06
C ASN A 220 1.06 0.33 2.47
N THR A 221 1.29 -0.58 3.42
CA THR A 221 2.64 -1.00 3.82
C THR A 221 3.38 -1.66 2.67
N ILE A 222 2.73 -2.55 1.90
CA ILE A 222 3.30 -3.16 0.71
C ILE A 222 3.67 -2.08 -0.32
N ASN A 223 2.74 -1.17 -0.63
CA ASN A 223 2.93 -0.09 -1.59
C ASN A 223 4.12 0.79 -1.22
N HIS A 224 4.16 1.24 0.03
CA HIS A 224 5.26 2.05 0.55
C HIS A 224 6.59 1.30 0.47
N TRP A 225 6.60 0.01 0.84
CA TRP A 225 7.81 -0.80 0.74
C TRP A 225 8.34 -0.88 -0.70
N TYR A 226 7.49 -1.17 -1.71
CA TYR A 226 7.91 -1.20 -3.11
C TYR A 226 8.44 0.16 -3.58
N TYR A 227 7.79 1.25 -3.18
CA TYR A 227 8.22 2.60 -3.51
C TYR A 227 9.63 2.90 -2.99
N GLU A 228 9.91 2.59 -1.72
CA GLU A 228 11.21 2.81 -1.10
C GLU A 228 12.26 1.79 -1.58
N PHE A 229 11.90 0.52 -1.67
CA PHE A 229 12.81 -0.54 -2.08
C PHE A 229 13.37 -0.31 -3.49
N LYS A 230 12.56 0.15 -4.44
CA LYS A 230 13.00 0.48 -5.81
C LYS A 230 14.15 1.50 -5.87
N LYS A 231 14.30 2.34 -4.87
CA LYS A 231 15.39 3.34 -4.78
C LYS A 231 16.73 2.72 -4.38
N LEU A 232 16.72 1.53 -3.77
CA LEU A 232 17.89 0.90 -3.22
C LEU A 232 18.79 0.25 -4.30
N PRO A 233 20.13 0.22 -4.10
CA PRO A 233 21.04 -0.49 -4.98
C PRO A 233 20.73 -1.99 -5.13
N VAL A 234 20.21 -2.62 -4.06
CA VAL A 234 19.82 -4.03 -4.07
C VAL A 234 18.66 -4.30 -5.03
N ALA A 235 17.69 -3.40 -5.15
CA ALA A 235 16.60 -3.51 -6.12
C ALA A 235 17.12 -3.51 -7.56
N LYS A 236 18.07 -2.62 -7.86
CA LYS A 236 18.75 -2.59 -9.17
C LYS A 236 19.49 -3.90 -9.47
N LYS A 237 20.10 -4.51 -8.44
CA LYS A 237 20.75 -5.83 -8.56
C LYS A 237 19.74 -6.93 -8.89
N TRP A 238 18.55 -6.91 -8.23
CA TRP A 238 17.50 -7.88 -8.49
C TRP A 238 16.93 -7.75 -9.90
N ILE A 239 16.62 -6.52 -10.34
CA ILE A 239 16.11 -6.23 -11.68
C ILE A 239 17.11 -6.71 -12.75
N LYS A 240 18.41 -6.40 -12.58
CA LYS A 240 19.45 -6.88 -13.49
C LYS A 240 19.56 -8.41 -13.50
N ALA A 241 19.35 -9.08 -12.37
CA ALA A 241 19.38 -10.53 -12.30
C ALA A 241 18.20 -11.15 -13.05
N PHE A 242 17.00 -10.58 -12.91
CA PHE A 242 15.82 -10.94 -13.70
C PHE A 242 16.08 -10.77 -15.20
N ASP A 243 16.56 -9.61 -15.63
CA ASP A 243 16.82 -9.28 -17.04
C ASP A 243 17.83 -10.21 -17.70
N ARG A 244 18.86 -10.62 -16.95
CA ARG A 244 19.86 -11.59 -17.42
C ARG A 244 19.29 -13.01 -17.53
N ALA A 245 18.41 -13.36 -16.59
CA ALA A 245 17.81 -14.69 -16.56
C ALA A 245 16.76 -14.89 -17.66
N LEU A 246 16.01 -13.82 -17.95
CA LEU A 246 14.87 -13.81 -18.86
C LEU A 246 14.96 -12.63 -19.86
N PRO A 247 15.93 -12.68 -20.79
CA PRO A 247 16.24 -11.53 -21.66
C PRO A 247 15.11 -11.14 -22.59
N LYS A 248 14.19 -12.06 -22.91
CA LYS A 248 12.99 -11.78 -23.72
C LYS A 248 11.94 -10.94 -22.99
N HIS A 249 12.06 -10.78 -21.67
CA HIS A 249 11.07 -10.16 -20.79
C HIS A 249 11.56 -8.88 -20.10
N GLN A 250 12.59 -8.22 -20.67
CA GLN A 250 13.18 -7.00 -20.10
C GLN A 250 12.20 -5.81 -20.06
N GLY A 251 11.16 -5.81 -20.90
CA GLY A 251 10.12 -4.77 -20.91
C GLY A 251 9.16 -4.82 -19.72
N ILE A 252 9.20 -5.86 -18.87
CA ILE A 252 8.39 -5.94 -17.66
C ILE A 252 8.76 -4.84 -16.67
N SER A 253 7.77 -4.26 -15.96
CA SER A 253 7.99 -3.16 -15.01
C SER A 253 8.94 -3.56 -13.86
N ALA A 254 9.65 -2.57 -13.31
CA ALA A 254 10.53 -2.77 -12.15
C ALA A 254 9.79 -3.37 -10.96
N THR A 255 8.58 -2.89 -10.67
CA THR A 255 7.70 -3.41 -9.61
C THR A 255 7.45 -4.90 -9.82
N LYS A 256 7.08 -5.30 -11.04
CA LYS A 256 6.75 -6.70 -11.33
C LYS A 256 7.98 -7.62 -11.36
N LYS A 257 9.14 -7.14 -11.80
CA LYS A 257 10.38 -7.91 -11.69
C LYS A 257 10.76 -8.21 -10.24
N ILE A 258 10.61 -7.22 -9.36
CA ILE A 258 10.82 -7.38 -7.92
C ILE A 258 9.80 -8.36 -7.35
N ASP A 259 8.52 -8.24 -7.73
CA ASP A 259 7.45 -9.16 -7.33
C ASP A 259 7.77 -10.62 -7.72
N PHE A 260 8.19 -10.85 -8.94
CA PHE A 260 8.62 -12.17 -9.41
C PHE A 260 9.78 -12.75 -8.59
N ILE A 261 10.76 -11.93 -8.22
CA ILE A 261 11.90 -12.38 -7.40
C ILE A 261 11.46 -12.69 -5.97
N LEU A 262 10.60 -11.88 -5.37
CA LEU A 262 10.02 -12.16 -4.04
C LEU A 262 9.22 -13.46 -4.04
N TRP A 263 8.34 -13.61 -5.02
CA TRP A 263 7.53 -14.82 -5.17
C TRP A 263 8.40 -16.07 -5.36
N ALA A 264 9.41 -16.01 -6.23
CA ALA A 264 10.34 -17.11 -6.48
C ALA A 264 11.21 -17.41 -5.26
N GLY A 265 11.65 -16.39 -4.52
CA GLY A 265 12.37 -16.57 -3.26
C GLY A 265 11.53 -17.26 -2.19
N GLY A 266 10.24 -16.92 -2.10
CA GLY A 266 9.28 -17.60 -1.24
C GLY A 266 9.10 -19.07 -1.61
N GLU A 267 8.97 -19.38 -2.92
CA GLU A 267 8.86 -20.76 -3.41
C GLU A 267 10.15 -21.58 -3.11
N ALA A 268 11.32 -20.96 -3.29
CA ALA A 268 12.61 -21.62 -3.00
C ALA A 268 12.74 -21.99 -1.51
N ARG A 269 12.37 -21.10 -0.59
CA ARG A 269 12.39 -21.33 0.85
C ARG A 269 11.51 -22.49 1.31
N ILE A 270 10.33 -22.65 0.70
CA ILE A 270 9.41 -23.75 1.05
C ILE A 270 10.02 -25.09 0.68
N LYS A 271 10.73 -25.18 -0.44
CA LYS A 271 11.39 -26.42 -0.89
C LYS A 271 12.58 -26.83 -0.04
N THR A 272 13.29 -25.88 0.56
CA THR A 272 14.45 -26.14 1.41
C THR A 272 14.06 -26.63 2.81
N LYS A 273 12.80 -26.41 3.23
CA LYS A 273 12.27 -26.81 4.54
C LYS A 273 11.55 -28.18 4.52
N ARG A 274 11.42 -28.81 3.36
CA ARG A 274 10.89 -30.16 3.17
C ARG A 274 12.01 -31.16 2.86
#